data_18da179494212d68e6a5bb030fd2e7da
#
_entry.id   18da179494212d68e6a5bb030fd2e7da
#
_cell.length_a   1.000
_cell.length_b   1.000
_cell.length_c   1.000
_cell.angle_alpha   90.00
_cell.angle_beta   90.00
_cell.angle_gamma   90.00
#
_symmetry.space_group_name_H-M   'P 1'
#
loop_
_entity.id
_entity.type
_entity.pdbx_description
1 polymer ?
#
loop_
_entity_poly.entity_id
_entity_poly.type
_entity_poly.pdbx_seq_one_letter_code
_entity_poly.pdbx_strand_id
1 'polypeptide(L)'
;MVTPQDQTSTNVSSRKPLISVFGSAGPKPGSSDYGQAQALGTSLGESGFDVLTGGYAGVMEAVSRGANEAGARVLGATCEAIINFRPGICANDWVTEEVKTETLLKRLGLVTSMCDAVIVLPGGVGTLVELALVWNSIMIGELPQVPIIAIGEPWSEVLAAMNNPAFLAPEYFAMVVWAPDTEAAMKHLRALVPCTIMDVS
;
A
#
# COMPACT_ATOMS: atom_id res chain seq x y z
N MET A 1 50.74 16.92 -11.21
CA MET A 1 49.45 17.42 -10.73
C MET A 1 48.41 16.96 -11.70
N VAL A 2 47.68 15.90 -11.34
CA VAL A 2 46.54 15.37 -12.13
C VAL A 2 45.38 15.36 -11.16
N THR A 3 44.38 16.19 -11.42
CA THR A 3 43.12 16.23 -10.68
C THR A 3 42.24 15.05 -11.08
N PRO A 4 41.72 14.23 -10.16
CA PRO A 4 40.68 13.27 -10.47
C PRO A 4 39.34 14.01 -10.59
N GLN A 5 38.74 13.96 -11.76
CA GLN A 5 37.34 14.31 -11.94
C GLN A 5 36.49 13.10 -11.48
N ASP A 6 35.91 13.26 -10.33
CA ASP A 6 34.92 12.32 -9.79
C ASP A 6 33.57 12.62 -10.44
N GLN A 7 33.23 11.88 -11.49
CA GLN A 7 31.89 11.85 -12.08
C GLN A 7 31.19 10.56 -11.67
N THR A 8 30.75 10.50 -10.43
CA THR A 8 29.71 9.57 -10.04
C THR A 8 28.35 10.15 -10.43
N SER A 9 28.01 10.04 -11.70
CA SER A 9 26.60 10.12 -12.13
C SER A 9 25.87 8.89 -11.61
N THR A 10 25.24 9.01 -10.45
CA THR A 10 24.26 8.05 -9.95
C THR A 10 23.11 8.02 -10.95
N ASN A 11 23.09 6.98 -11.76
CA ASN A 11 21.95 6.63 -12.60
C ASN A 11 20.82 6.19 -11.67
N VAL A 12 20.01 7.15 -11.19
CA VAL A 12 18.79 6.87 -10.45
C VAL A 12 17.84 6.25 -11.47
N SER A 13 17.80 4.91 -11.48
CA SER A 13 16.77 4.17 -12.19
C SER A 13 15.41 4.73 -11.78
N SER A 14 14.72 5.36 -12.72
CA SER A 14 13.41 5.98 -12.50
C SER A 14 12.32 4.92 -12.38
N ARG A 15 12.36 4.10 -11.30
CA ARG A 15 11.24 3.21 -11.01
C ARG A 15 10.04 4.06 -10.55
N LYS A 16 8.85 3.68 -10.98
CA LYS A 16 7.62 4.26 -10.43
C LYS A 16 7.54 3.97 -8.94
N PRO A 17 7.09 4.92 -8.10
CA PRO A 17 6.85 4.63 -6.69
C PRO A 17 5.82 3.52 -6.52
N LEU A 18 6.06 2.60 -5.58
CA LEU A 18 5.23 1.44 -5.30
C LEU A 18 4.37 1.70 -4.06
N ILE A 19 3.06 1.64 -4.21
CA ILE A 19 2.12 1.90 -3.13
C ILE A 19 1.53 0.57 -2.64
N SER A 20 1.77 0.23 -1.36
CA SER A 20 1.08 -0.90 -0.72
C SER A 20 -0.34 -0.50 -0.34
N VAL A 21 -1.32 -1.33 -0.72
CA VAL A 21 -2.73 -1.10 -0.37
C VAL A 21 -3.27 -2.28 0.41
N PHE A 22 -3.68 -2.01 1.65
CA PHE A 22 -4.29 -2.98 2.56
C PHE A 22 -5.80 -2.78 2.62
N GLY A 23 -6.56 -3.86 2.82
CA GLY A 23 -8.00 -3.79 2.96
C GLY A 23 -8.67 -5.15 3.03
N SER A 24 -9.98 -5.15 3.19
CA SER A 24 -10.80 -6.35 3.37
C SER A 24 -10.83 -7.27 2.14
N ALA A 25 -10.81 -8.58 2.37
CA ALA A 25 -11.12 -9.58 1.33
C ALA A 25 -12.64 -9.79 1.11
N GLY A 26 -13.52 -9.08 1.84
CA GLY A 26 -14.96 -9.29 1.83
C GLY A 26 -15.75 -8.63 0.70
N PRO A 27 -15.47 -7.38 0.31
CA PRO A 27 -16.19 -6.67 -0.74
C PRO A 27 -16.23 -7.47 -2.05
N LYS A 28 -17.39 -7.46 -2.71
CA LYS A 28 -17.59 -8.18 -3.98
C LYS A 28 -17.80 -7.20 -5.14
N PRO A 29 -17.46 -7.57 -6.38
CA PRO A 29 -17.78 -6.78 -7.55
C PRO A 29 -19.25 -6.32 -7.53
N GLY A 30 -19.46 -5.00 -7.77
CA GLY A 30 -20.77 -4.35 -7.72
C GLY A 30 -21.16 -3.76 -6.36
N SER A 31 -20.42 -4.03 -5.27
CA SER A 31 -20.63 -3.31 -4.00
C SER A 31 -19.98 -1.92 -4.02
N SER A 32 -20.48 -1.00 -3.17
CA SER A 32 -19.93 0.34 -3.01
C SER A 32 -18.45 0.30 -2.63
N ASP A 33 -18.08 -0.52 -1.64
CA ASP A 33 -16.71 -0.62 -1.15
C ASP A 33 -15.75 -1.16 -2.23
N TYR A 34 -16.20 -2.12 -3.04
CA TYR A 34 -15.43 -2.60 -4.19
C TYR A 34 -15.21 -1.49 -5.22
N GLY A 35 -16.29 -0.75 -5.55
CA GLY A 35 -16.21 0.37 -6.50
C GLY A 35 -15.28 1.48 -6.03
N GLN A 36 -15.31 1.85 -4.74
CA GLN A 36 -14.40 2.83 -4.16
C GLN A 36 -12.94 2.35 -4.19
N ALA A 37 -12.69 1.09 -3.88
CA ALA A 37 -11.37 0.51 -3.95
C ALA A 37 -10.84 0.43 -5.39
N GLN A 38 -11.69 0.11 -6.37
CA GLN A 38 -11.33 0.14 -7.79
C GLN A 38 -10.99 1.56 -8.25
N ALA A 39 -11.79 2.56 -7.86
CA ALA A 39 -11.53 3.97 -8.18
C ALA A 39 -10.20 4.46 -7.58
N LEU A 40 -9.84 4.01 -6.36
CA LEU A 40 -8.52 4.27 -5.79
C LEU A 40 -7.41 3.67 -6.65
N GLY A 41 -7.54 2.41 -7.06
CA GLY A 41 -6.59 1.74 -7.95
C GLY A 41 -6.38 2.51 -9.26
N THR A 42 -7.49 2.93 -9.90
CA THR A 42 -7.45 3.76 -11.11
C THR A 42 -6.68 5.06 -10.87
N SER A 43 -7.01 5.78 -9.78
CA SER A 43 -6.34 7.05 -9.44
C SER A 43 -4.85 6.88 -9.15
N LEU A 44 -4.43 5.75 -8.57
CA LEU A 44 -3.02 5.42 -8.37
C LEU A 44 -2.31 5.22 -9.71
N GLY A 45 -2.87 4.39 -10.60
CA GLY A 45 -2.29 4.13 -11.91
C GLY A 45 -2.18 5.40 -12.78
N GLU A 46 -3.24 6.20 -12.87
CA GLU A 46 -3.26 7.48 -13.58
C GLU A 46 -2.26 8.50 -13.02
N SER A 47 -1.96 8.41 -11.72
CA SER A 47 -0.93 9.24 -11.07
C SER A 47 0.49 8.72 -11.25
N GLY A 48 0.69 7.62 -12.00
CA GLY A 48 2.00 7.06 -12.28
C GLY A 48 2.58 6.17 -11.18
N PHE A 49 1.78 5.72 -10.23
CA PHE A 49 2.20 4.78 -9.19
C PHE A 49 2.01 3.34 -9.64
N ASP A 50 2.92 2.46 -9.20
CA ASP A 50 2.73 1.02 -9.20
C ASP A 50 2.04 0.61 -7.89
N VAL A 51 1.38 -0.56 -7.88
CA VAL A 51 0.58 -1.00 -6.73
C VAL A 51 1.03 -2.37 -6.24
N LEU A 52 1.10 -2.51 -4.91
CA LEU A 52 1.31 -3.79 -4.22
C LEU A 52 0.08 -4.11 -3.36
N THR A 53 -0.52 -5.27 -3.60
CA THR A 53 -1.66 -5.76 -2.80
C THR A 53 -1.36 -7.15 -2.25
N GLY A 54 -2.27 -7.64 -1.40
CA GLY A 54 -2.24 -9.03 -0.98
C GLY A 54 -2.58 -10.06 -2.08
N GLY A 55 -2.92 -9.61 -3.28
CA GLY A 55 -3.10 -10.44 -4.46
C GLY A 55 -4.41 -11.24 -4.56
N TYR A 56 -5.26 -11.24 -3.52
CA TYR A 56 -6.51 -12.03 -3.49
C TYR A 56 -7.74 -11.21 -3.86
N ALA A 57 -8.92 -11.69 -3.46
CA ALA A 57 -10.22 -11.07 -3.73
C ALA A 57 -10.50 -9.81 -2.87
N GLY A 58 -11.65 -9.20 -3.06
CA GLY A 58 -12.14 -8.06 -2.31
C GLY A 58 -11.48 -6.74 -2.67
N VAL A 59 -11.10 -5.96 -1.67
CA VAL A 59 -10.39 -4.69 -1.86
C VAL A 59 -9.09 -4.90 -2.65
N MET A 60 -8.35 -5.98 -2.39
CA MET A 60 -7.11 -6.30 -3.10
C MET A 60 -7.35 -6.45 -4.61
N GLU A 61 -8.38 -7.22 -5.00
CA GLU A 61 -8.77 -7.39 -6.40
C GLU A 61 -9.27 -6.07 -7.01
N ALA A 62 -10.11 -5.33 -6.31
CA ALA A 62 -10.66 -4.07 -6.80
C ALA A 62 -9.57 -3.04 -7.11
N VAL A 63 -8.63 -2.86 -6.18
CA VAL A 63 -7.47 -1.98 -6.37
C VAL A 63 -6.57 -2.47 -7.49
N SER A 64 -6.27 -3.78 -7.53
CA SER A 64 -5.46 -4.40 -8.59
C SER A 64 -6.09 -4.15 -9.96
N ARG A 65 -7.43 -4.32 -10.07
CA ARG A 65 -8.18 -4.08 -11.29
C ARG A 65 -8.07 -2.63 -11.76
N GLY A 66 -8.41 -1.68 -10.90
CA GLY A 66 -8.36 -0.26 -11.25
C GLY A 66 -6.96 0.20 -11.67
N ALA A 67 -5.93 -0.24 -10.95
CA ALA A 67 -4.54 0.09 -11.25
C ALA A 67 -4.07 -0.54 -12.59
N ASN A 68 -4.40 -1.80 -12.83
CA ASN A 68 -4.07 -2.51 -14.06
C ASN A 68 -4.76 -1.88 -15.28
N GLU A 69 -6.08 -1.60 -15.19
CA GLU A 69 -6.85 -0.92 -16.24
C GLU A 69 -6.29 0.49 -16.56
N ALA A 70 -5.65 1.14 -15.59
CA ALA A 70 -4.96 2.42 -15.76
C ALA A 70 -3.46 2.28 -16.18
N GLY A 71 -3.00 1.08 -16.52
CA GLY A 71 -1.66 0.81 -17.04
C GLY A 71 -0.54 0.79 -15.99
N ALA A 72 -0.86 0.64 -14.72
CA ALA A 72 0.13 0.43 -13.66
C ALA A 72 0.58 -1.03 -13.59
N ARG A 73 1.79 -1.26 -13.11
CA ARG A 73 2.25 -2.57 -12.68
C ARG A 73 1.58 -2.92 -11.35
N VAL A 74 1.07 -4.14 -11.23
CA VAL A 74 0.40 -4.64 -10.04
C VAL A 74 1.13 -5.86 -9.49
N LEU A 75 1.72 -5.71 -8.31
CA LEU A 75 2.32 -6.82 -7.56
C LEU A 75 1.27 -7.43 -6.63
N GLY A 76 1.16 -8.75 -6.65
CA GLY A 76 0.32 -9.50 -5.73
C GLY A 76 1.15 -10.38 -4.80
N ALA A 77 1.14 -10.10 -3.50
CA ALA A 77 1.85 -10.91 -2.52
C ALA A 77 0.98 -12.04 -2.00
N THR A 78 1.14 -13.24 -2.53
CA THR A 78 0.39 -14.43 -2.10
C THR A 78 1.15 -15.27 -1.07
N CYS A 79 0.45 -16.21 -0.42
CA CYS A 79 1.01 -16.99 0.67
C CYS A 79 0.46 -18.42 0.67
N GLU A 80 1.35 -19.42 0.67
CA GLU A 80 0.96 -20.83 0.73
C GLU A 80 0.13 -21.16 1.97
N ALA A 81 0.43 -20.58 3.13
CA ALA A 81 -0.34 -20.79 4.33
C ALA A 81 -1.81 -20.34 4.18
N ILE A 82 -2.07 -19.27 3.43
CA ILE A 82 -3.44 -18.79 3.14
C ILE A 82 -4.14 -19.72 2.13
N ILE A 83 -3.41 -20.16 1.10
CA ILE A 83 -3.93 -21.11 0.10
C ILE A 83 -4.31 -22.43 0.77
N ASN A 84 -3.48 -22.93 1.68
CA ASN A 84 -3.75 -24.15 2.44
C ASN A 84 -4.95 -23.99 3.39
N PHE A 85 -5.13 -22.81 3.99
CA PHE A 85 -6.28 -22.50 4.85
C PHE A 85 -7.59 -22.34 4.06
N ARG A 86 -7.51 -21.85 2.81
CA ARG A 86 -8.64 -21.66 1.89
C ARG A 86 -8.35 -22.29 0.53
N PRO A 87 -8.50 -23.62 0.38
CA PRO A 87 -8.24 -24.29 -0.89
C PRO A 87 -9.04 -23.68 -2.04
N GLY A 88 -8.39 -23.47 -3.17
CA GLY A 88 -8.98 -22.86 -4.36
C GLY A 88 -8.84 -21.34 -4.45
N ILE A 89 -8.26 -20.67 -3.45
CA ILE A 89 -7.90 -19.26 -3.59
C ILE A 89 -6.62 -19.15 -4.42
N CYS A 90 -6.57 -18.19 -5.33
CA CYS A 90 -5.40 -17.88 -6.16
C CYS A 90 -5.22 -16.37 -6.25
N ALA A 91 -4.12 -15.93 -6.86
CA ALA A 91 -3.97 -14.54 -7.24
C ALA A 91 -5.12 -14.12 -8.16
N ASN A 92 -5.59 -12.87 -8.00
CA ASN A 92 -6.62 -12.31 -8.87
C ASN A 92 -6.04 -12.01 -10.28
N ASP A 93 -6.93 -11.96 -11.29
CA ASP A 93 -6.58 -11.85 -12.71
C ASP A 93 -5.88 -10.53 -13.08
N TRP A 94 -5.89 -9.53 -12.20
CA TRP A 94 -5.33 -8.20 -12.43
C TRP A 94 -3.89 -8.04 -11.92
N VAL A 95 -3.37 -9.05 -11.24
CA VAL A 95 -1.98 -9.10 -10.79
C VAL A 95 -1.08 -9.34 -11.99
N THR A 96 -0.16 -8.40 -12.26
CA THR A 96 0.81 -8.53 -13.35
C THR A 96 2.07 -9.30 -12.94
N GLU A 97 2.37 -9.29 -11.63
CA GLU A 97 3.52 -9.99 -11.05
C GLU A 97 3.14 -10.58 -9.69
N GLU A 98 3.15 -11.90 -9.59
CA GLU A 98 2.86 -12.61 -8.34
C GLU A 98 4.15 -12.91 -7.57
N VAL A 99 4.22 -12.47 -6.32
CA VAL A 99 5.28 -12.82 -5.38
C VAL A 99 4.74 -13.81 -4.36
N LYS A 100 5.14 -15.08 -4.52
CA LYS A 100 4.72 -16.18 -3.64
C LYS A 100 5.59 -16.26 -2.41
N THR A 101 4.96 -16.35 -1.24
CA THR A 101 5.63 -16.56 0.03
C THR A 101 5.14 -17.84 0.69
N GLU A 102 6.00 -18.49 1.49
CA GLU A 102 5.66 -19.73 2.18
C GLU A 102 4.76 -19.47 3.40
N THR A 103 5.06 -18.40 4.16
CA THR A 103 4.43 -18.12 5.44
C THR A 103 3.78 -16.73 5.47
N LEU A 104 2.79 -16.57 6.35
CA LEU A 104 2.14 -15.28 6.58
C LEU A 104 3.14 -14.20 7.02
N LEU A 105 4.11 -14.54 7.86
CA LEU A 105 5.12 -13.57 8.33
C LEU A 105 6.02 -13.08 7.18
N LYS A 106 6.45 -13.97 6.27
CA LYS A 106 7.21 -13.55 5.08
C LYS A 106 6.39 -12.63 4.19
N ARG A 107 5.10 -12.95 3.99
CA ARG A 107 4.18 -12.10 3.22
C ARG A 107 3.99 -10.73 3.86
N LEU A 108 3.73 -10.69 5.18
CA LEU A 108 3.59 -9.44 5.93
C LEU A 108 4.85 -8.57 5.81
N GLY A 109 6.03 -9.16 6.00
CA GLY A 109 7.30 -8.46 5.81
C GLY A 109 7.42 -7.86 4.40
N LEU A 110 7.03 -8.59 3.36
CA LEU A 110 7.09 -8.13 1.97
C LEU A 110 6.17 -6.93 1.73
N VAL A 111 4.88 -7.03 2.09
CA VAL A 111 3.90 -5.97 1.81
C VAL A 111 4.15 -4.70 2.63
N THR A 112 4.87 -4.79 3.75
CA THR A 112 5.18 -3.65 4.61
C THR A 112 6.53 -2.99 4.29
N SER A 113 7.49 -3.71 3.69
CA SER A 113 8.85 -3.21 3.46
C SER A 113 9.15 -2.79 2.01
N MET A 114 8.39 -3.28 1.03
CA MET A 114 8.66 -3.03 -0.40
C MET A 114 7.92 -1.81 -0.96
N CYS A 115 7.52 -0.84 -0.15
CA CYS A 115 6.68 0.26 -0.63
C CYS A 115 7.28 1.63 -0.31
N ASP A 116 6.86 2.62 -1.09
CA ASP A 116 7.18 4.03 -0.91
C ASP A 116 6.08 4.78 -0.12
N ALA A 117 4.90 4.19 -0.01
CA ALA A 117 3.80 4.60 0.87
C ALA A 117 2.82 3.46 1.09
N VAL A 118 1.98 3.61 2.11
CA VAL A 118 0.93 2.66 2.46
C VAL A 118 -0.43 3.36 2.49
N ILE A 119 -1.43 2.74 1.85
CA ILE A 119 -2.83 3.14 1.97
C ILE A 119 -3.61 1.99 2.61
N VAL A 120 -4.43 2.32 3.60
CA VAL A 120 -5.21 1.35 4.37
C VAL A 120 -6.69 1.64 4.22
N LEU A 121 -7.39 0.84 3.43
CA LEU A 121 -8.84 0.85 3.29
C LEU A 121 -9.51 0.09 4.45
N PRO A 122 -10.81 0.26 4.70
CA PRO A 122 -11.52 -0.50 5.72
C PRO A 122 -11.30 -2.01 5.57
N GLY A 123 -11.04 -2.68 6.69
CA GLY A 123 -10.72 -4.10 6.69
C GLY A 123 -10.82 -4.76 8.06
N GLY A 124 -10.56 -6.05 8.09
CA GLY A 124 -10.62 -6.86 9.30
C GLY A 124 -9.25 -6.99 9.99
N VAL A 125 -9.12 -8.08 10.77
CA VAL A 125 -7.91 -8.34 11.57
C VAL A 125 -6.63 -8.45 10.71
N GLY A 126 -6.71 -8.97 9.49
CA GLY A 126 -5.55 -9.03 8.59
C GLY A 126 -5.04 -7.65 8.22
N THR A 127 -5.95 -6.73 7.87
CA THR A 127 -5.63 -5.34 7.57
C THR A 127 -5.08 -4.59 8.78
N LEU A 128 -5.62 -4.86 9.97
CA LEU A 128 -5.10 -4.31 11.23
C LEU A 128 -3.68 -4.79 11.52
N VAL A 129 -3.37 -6.06 11.27
CA VAL A 129 -2.00 -6.60 11.43
C VAL A 129 -1.03 -5.93 10.46
N GLU A 130 -1.41 -5.74 9.20
CA GLU A 130 -0.59 -5.05 8.19
C GLU A 130 -0.31 -3.60 8.61
N LEU A 131 -1.35 -2.86 9.01
CA LEU A 131 -1.21 -1.48 9.53
C LEU A 131 -0.32 -1.42 10.77
N ALA A 132 -0.61 -2.25 11.78
CA ALA A 132 0.13 -2.22 13.03
C ALA A 132 1.61 -2.61 12.83
N LEU A 133 1.89 -3.58 11.95
CA LEU A 133 3.25 -4.01 11.66
C LEU A 133 4.06 -2.90 10.99
N VAL A 134 3.57 -2.29 9.91
CA VAL A 134 4.29 -1.21 9.22
C VAL A 134 4.48 0.00 10.14
N TRP A 135 3.45 0.40 10.88
CA TRP A 135 3.51 1.50 11.81
C TRP A 135 4.56 1.27 12.91
N ASN A 136 4.51 0.09 13.54
CA ASN A 136 5.48 -0.26 14.59
C ASN A 136 6.91 -0.38 14.05
N SER A 137 7.10 -0.98 12.87
CA SER A 137 8.44 -1.13 12.28
C SER A 137 9.07 0.21 11.90
N ILE A 138 8.27 1.19 11.45
CA ILE A 138 8.73 2.57 11.23
C ILE A 138 9.05 3.24 12.57
N MET A 139 8.17 3.08 13.57
CA MET A 139 8.34 3.68 14.89
C MET A 139 9.66 3.27 15.57
N ILE A 140 10.05 2.00 15.44
CA ILE A 140 11.31 1.48 16.03
C ILE A 140 12.54 1.65 15.11
N GLY A 141 12.37 2.22 13.91
CA GLY A 141 13.43 2.45 12.95
C GLY A 141 13.90 1.21 12.16
N GLU A 142 13.12 0.12 12.16
CA GLU A 142 13.39 -1.08 11.35
C GLU A 142 13.09 -0.82 9.86
N LEU A 143 12.07 -0.03 9.56
CA LEU A 143 11.74 0.40 8.22
C LEU A 143 11.95 1.91 8.06
N PRO A 144 12.26 2.37 6.83
CA PRO A 144 12.32 3.80 6.54
C PRO A 144 10.94 4.44 6.76
N GLN A 145 10.94 5.72 7.11
CA GLN A 145 9.70 6.46 7.26
C GLN A 145 9.04 6.66 5.89
N VAL A 146 7.91 6.01 5.68
CA VAL A 146 7.04 6.18 4.53
C VAL A 146 5.67 6.69 4.98
N PRO A 147 4.93 7.43 4.14
CA PRO A 147 3.56 7.84 4.45
C PRO A 147 2.64 6.64 4.70
N ILE A 148 1.86 6.69 5.78
CA ILE A 148 0.77 5.75 6.05
C ILE A 148 -0.53 6.55 6.05
N ILE A 149 -1.47 6.22 5.15
CA ILE A 149 -2.74 6.92 4.98
C ILE A 149 -3.89 5.93 5.22
N ALA A 150 -4.65 6.14 6.29
CA ALA A 150 -5.81 5.32 6.66
C ALA A 150 -7.10 6.00 6.20
N ILE A 151 -7.94 5.29 5.42
CA ILE A 151 -9.13 5.84 4.77
C ILE A 151 -10.41 5.37 5.44
N GLY A 152 -11.30 6.32 5.71
CA GLY A 152 -12.68 6.08 6.11
C GLY A 152 -12.92 6.08 7.61
N GLU A 153 -14.21 6.10 7.97
CA GLU A 153 -14.67 6.26 9.34
C GLU A 153 -14.20 5.14 10.29
N PRO A 154 -14.17 3.85 9.89
CA PRO A 154 -13.69 2.79 10.79
C PRO A 154 -12.26 3.03 11.30
N TRP A 155 -11.38 3.59 10.48
CA TRP A 155 -10.03 3.94 10.92
C TRP A 155 -9.99 5.20 11.77
N SER A 156 -10.90 6.17 11.53
CA SER A 156 -11.05 7.34 12.40
C SER A 156 -11.35 6.92 13.84
N GLU A 157 -12.26 5.96 14.03
CA GLU A 157 -12.63 5.44 15.35
C GLU A 157 -11.47 4.69 16.01
N VAL A 158 -10.78 3.80 15.27
CA VAL A 158 -9.63 3.04 15.78
C VAL A 158 -8.50 4.00 16.18
N LEU A 159 -8.16 4.95 15.33
CA LEU A 159 -7.12 5.94 15.61
C LEU A 159 -7.49 6.83 16.80
N ALA A 160 -8.75 7.27 16.91
CA ALA A 160 -9.22 8.04 18.05
C ALA A 160 -9.08 7.28 19.37
N ALA A 161 -9.37 5.97 19.37
CA ALA A 161 -9.20 5.11 20.53
C ALA A 161 -7.72 4.92 20.93
N MET A 162 -6.81 4.96 19.95
CA MET A 162 -5.36 4.85 20.19
C MET A 162 -4.70 6.18 20.57
N ASN A 163 -5.36 7.31 20.34
CA ASN A 163 -4.83 8.66 20.62
C ASN A 163 -4.81 8.95 22.12
N ASN A 164 -3.97 8.25 22.84
CA ASN A 164 -3.77 8.42 24.27
C ASN A 164 -2.27 8.55 24.57
N PRO A 165 -1.80 9.74 25.02
CA PRO A 165 -0.38 9.98 25.30
C PRO A 165 0.22 9.08 26.39
N ALA A 166 -0.62 8.42 27.20
CA ALA A 166 -0.14 7.43 28.19
C ALA A 166 0.32 6.11 27.53
N PHE A 167 -0.11 5.82 26.30
CA PHE A 167 0.22 4.56 25.61
C PHE A 167 1.01 4.80 24.30
N LEU A 168 0.77 5.93 23.63
CA LEU A 168 1.39 6.25 22.35
C LEU A 168 1.77 7.74 22.33
N ALA A 169 3.06 8.02 22.20
CA ALA A 169 3.53 9.39 22.13
C ALA A 169 2.99 10.09 20.87
N PRO A 170 2.69 11.41 20.95
CA PRO A 170 2.06 12.17 19.85
C PRO A 170 2.83 12.10 18.52
N GLU A 171 4.17 12.07 18.57
CA GLU A 171 5.02 11.96 17.39
C GLU A 171 4.84 10.63 16.64
N TYR A 172 4.60 9.54 17.35
CA TYR A 172 4.32 8.23 16.75
C TYR A 172 2.88 8.13 16.23
N PHE A 173 1.93 8.74 16.96
CA PHE A 173 0.56 8.84 16.48
C PHE A 173 0.47 9.61 15.16
N ALA A 174 1.23 10.70 15.01
CA ALA A 174 1.26 11.52 13.81
C ALA A 174 1.83 10.82 12.56
N MET A 175 2.40 9.61 12.69
CA MET A 175 2.90 8.82 11.55
C MET A 175 1.77 8.28 10.65
N VAL A 176 0.54 8.16 11.20
CA VAL A 176 -0.62 7.72 10.43
C VAL A 176 -1.53 8.90 10.16
N VAL A 177 -1.71 9.21 8.88
CA VAL A 177 -2.63 10.27 8.42
C VAL A 177 -4.00 9.65 8.16
N TRP A 178 -5.03 10.20 8.77
CA TRP A 178 -6.39 9.82 8.43
C TRP A 178 -6.93 10.64 7.27
N ALA A 179 -7.66 10.00 6.36
CA ALA A 179 -8.38 10.64 5.26
C ALA A 179 -9.85 10.17 5.25
N PRO A 180 -10.82 11.07 5.06
CA PRO A 180 -12.24 10.69 5.05
C PRO A 180 -12.60 9.80 3.85
N ASP A 181 -11.92 9.99 2.73
CA ASP A 181 -12.20 9.31 1.46
C ASP A 181 -10.93 9.15 0.60
N THR A 182 -11.10 8.52 -0.56
CA THR A 182 -10.02 8.27 -1.51
C THR A 182 -9.47 9.54 -2.15
N GLU A 183 -10.27 10.58 -2.34
CA GLU A 183 -9.82 11.86 -2.93
C GLU A 183 -8.86 12.57 -1.98
N ALA A 184 -9.23 12.67 -0.70
CA ALA A 184 -8.37 13.25 0.34
C ALA A 184 -7.08 12.42 0.51
N ALA A 185 -7.17 11.08 0.47
CA ALA A 185 -6.01 10.21 0.55
C ALA A 185 -5.04 10.43 -0.61
N MET A 186 -5.54 10.50 -1.85
CA MET A 186 -4.73 10.77 -3.04
C MET A 186 -4.08 12.16 -3.00
N LYS A 187 -4.77 13.16 -2.43
CA LYS A 187 -4.18 14.50 -2.22
C LYS A 187 -2.99 14.43 -1.26
N HIS A 188 -3.13 13.72 -0.14
CA HIS A 188 -2.02 13.51 0.80
C HIS A 188 -0.87 12.73 0.14
N LEU A 189 -1.18 11.64 -0.56
CA LEU A 189 -0.18 10.81 -1.22
C LEU A 189 0.67 11.61 -2.21
N ARG A 190 0.03 12.35 -3.13
CA ARG A 190 0.74 13.16 -4.13
C ARG A 190 1.60 14.26 -3.53
N ALA A 191 1.23 14.78 -2.38
CA ALA A 191 2.03 15.79 -1.66
C ALA A 191 3.27 15.18 -0.99
N LEU A 192 3.23 13.90 -0.59
CA LEU A 192 4.27 13.23 0.18
C LEU A 192 5.18 12.34 -0.67
N VAL A 193 4.66 11.81 -1.79
CA VAL A 193 5.39 10.92 -2.71
C VAL A 193 5.38 11.54 -4.10
N PRO A 194 6.42 12.31 -4.46
CA PRO A 194 6.51 12.91 -5.79
C PRO A 194 6.66 11.81 -6.86
N CYS A 195 5.77 11.82 -7.83
CA CYS A 195 5.89 10.99 -9.03
C CYS A 195 6.40 11.86 -10.17
N THR A 196 7.54 11.49 -10.76
CA THR A 196 8.02 12.13 -11.97
C THR A 196 7.21 11.57 -13.14
N ILE A 197 6.12 12.25 -13.51
CA ILE A 197 5.44 11.97 -14.76
C ILE A 197 6.44 12.37 -15.85
N MET A 198 6.97 11.40 -16.60
CA MET A 198 7.68 11.74 -17.83
C MET A 198 6.63 12.25 -18.82
N ASP A 199 6.64 13.54 -19.11
CA ASP A 199 5.94 14.08 -20.26
C ASP A 199 6.52 13.40 -21.50
N VAL A 200 5.79 12.43 -22.04
CA VAL A 200 6.07 11.86 -23.35
C VAL A 200 5.49 12.84 -24.37
N SER A 201 6.34 13.79 -24.75
CA SER A 201 6.07 14.70 -25.90
C SER A 201 6.34 13.98 -27.20
#